data_52e488e94ca7017e8bbad051808d18d1
#
_entry.id   52e488e94ca7017e8bbad051808d18d1
#
_cell.length_a   1.000
_cell.length_b   1.000
_cell.length_c   1.000
_cell.angle_alpha   90.00
_cell.angle_beta   90.00
_cell.angle_gamma   90.00
#
_symmetry.space_group_name_H-M   'P 1'
#
loop_
_entity.id
_entity.type
_entity.pdbx_description
1 polymer ?
#
loop_
_entity_poly.entity_id
_entity_poly.type
_entity_poly.pdbx_seq_one_letter_code
_entity_poly.pdbx_strand_id
1 'polypeptide(L)'
;KNQDILVSSDSKTIHKISVKEKVKFFKRPRNISSDDANVYYAVVHALKKIGMKKKYKYIALLQPTSPLRPKNLILNGIKILKRNKNFQNLIHLERTNYKIGFLSKKNEWQPLYDYTIRGQDITNQFRPSGCLFLYKRKDFENFKKFVKRKNYGFIQKKNIETVNIDNEEDFIKLKFLLKNK
;
A
#
# COMPACT_ATOMS: atom_id res chain seq x y z
N LYS A 1 -6.06 -13.34 12.47
CA LYS A 1 -7.43 -13.47 13.01
C LYS A 1 -8.16 -12.17 12.69
N ASN A 2 -9.50 -12.20 12.48
CA ASN A 2 -10.29 -10.99 12.15
C ASN A 2 -10.14 -9.87 13.20
N GLN A 3 -9.88 -10.22 14.45
CA GLN A 3 -9.64 -9.26 15.54
C GLN A 3 -8.41 -8.36 15.35
N ASP A 4 -7.49 -8.75 14.46
CA ASP A 4 -6.27 -8.00 14.14
C ASP A 4 -6.43 -7.15 12.86
N ILE A 5 -7.60 -7.24 12.20
CA ILE A 5 -7.95 -6.43 11.04
C ILE A 5 -8.76 -5.22 11.50
N LEU A 6 -8.40 -4.07 10.97
CA LEU A 6 -9.07 -2.82 11.26
C LEU A 6 -9.39 -2.08 9.96
N VAL A 7 -10.63 -1.66 9.82
CA VAL A 7 -11.08 -0.77 8.75
C VAL A 7 -11.25 0.63 9.32
N SER A 8 -10.69 1.63 8.64
CA SER A 8 -10.84 3.05 8.99
C SER A 8 -11.45 3.79 7.80
N SER A 9 -12.66 4.31 7.98
CA SER A 9 -13.37 5.08 6.96
C SER A 9 -14.39 6.02 7.61
N ASP A 10 -14.83 7.04 6.91
CA ASP A 10 -15.95 7.92 7.26
C ASP A 10 -17.29 7.44 6.67
N SER A 11 -17.23 6.51 5.70
CA SER A 11 -18.40 5.99 4.98
C SER A 11 -19.28 5.07 5.86
N LYS A 12 -20.59 5.38 5.87
CA LYS A 12 -21.60 4.51 6.51
C LYS A 12 -21.73 3.16 5.81
N THR A 13 -21.56 3.12 4.49
CA THR A 13 -21.61 1.88 3.70
C THR A 13 -20.46 0.94 4.05
N ILE A 14 -19.24 1.47 4.14
CA ILE A 14 -18.05 0.69 4.54
C ILE A 14 -18.22 0.19 5.99
N HIS A 15 -18.81 0.99 6.86
CA HIS A 15 -19.13 0.55 8.23
C HIS A 15 -20.05 -0.68 8.22
N LYS A 16 -21.18 -0.64 7.46
CA LYS A 16 -22.11 -1.78 7.36
C LYS A 16 -21.42 -3.04 6.86
N ILE A 17 -20.56 -2.91 5.82
CA ILE A 17 -19.78 -4.04 5.30
C ILE A 17 -18.81 -4.57 6.35
N SER A 18 -18.13 -3.70 7.08
CA SER A 18 -17.18 -4.12 8.14
C SER A 18 -17.85 -4.90 9.25
N VAL A 19 -19.07 -4.51 9.64
CA VAL A 19 -19.89 -5.23 10.63
C VAL A 19 -20.27 -6.62 10.10
N LYS A 20 -20.75 -6.69 8.86
CA LYS A 20 -21.09 -7.97 8.20
C LYS A 20 -19.91 -8.92 8.17
N GLU A 21 -18.72 -8.42 7.85
CA GLU A 21 -17.48 -9.19 7.79
C GLU A 21 -16.81 -9.44 9.16
N LYS A 22 -17.45 -8.98 10.25
CA LYS A 22 -16.96 -9.15 11.63
C LYS A 22 -15.54 -8.62 11.84
N VAL A 23 -15.18 -7.50 11.18
CA VAL A 23 -13.91 -6.79 11.35
C VAL A 23 -14.11 -5.50 12.14
N LYS A 24 -13.07 -5.07 12.85
CA LYS A 24 -13.12 -3.82 13.61
C LYS A 24 -13.22 -2.64 12.66
N PHE A 25 -14.12 -1.72 12.99
CA PHE A 25 -14.29 -0.48 12.25
C PHE A 25 -14.07 0.72 13.16
N PHE A 26 -13.32 1.71 12.67
CA PHE A 26 -13.22 3.02 13.31
C PHE A 26 -13.66 4.11 12.34
N LYS A 27 -14.67 4.87 12.77
CA LYS A 27 -15.12 6.04 12.03
C LYS A 27 -13.98 7.06 11.99
N ARG A 28 -13.57 7.43 10.80
CA ARG A 28 -12.53 8.43 10.56
C ARG A 28 -13.11 9.83 10.71
N PRO A 29 -12.47 10.74 11.44
CA PRO A 29 -12.88 12.14 11.52
C PRO A 29 -12.79 12.84 10.16
N ARG A 30 -13.66 13.81 9.91
CA ARG A 30 -13.72 14.54 8.63
C ARG A 30 -12.41 15.22 8.25
N ASN A 31 -11.70 15.82 9.20
CA ASN A 31 -10.44 16.52 8.97
C ASN A 31 -9.28 15.64 8.50
N ILE A 32 -9.43 14.32 8.52
CA ILE A 32 -8.45 13.35 7.98
C ILE A 32 -9.08 12.40 6.96
N SER A 33 -10.22 12.78 6.36
CA SER A 33 -10.99 11.96 5.44
C SER A 33 -11.15 12.59 4.05
N SER A 34 -10.64 13.81 3.83
CA SER A 34 -10.62 14.43 2.51
C SER A 34 -9.72 13.65 1.54
N ASP A 35 -9.92 13.85 0.24
CA ASP A 35 -9.14 13.17 -0.81
C ASP A 35 -7.65 13.53 -0.73
N ASP A 36 -7.33 14.74 -0.28
CA ASP A 36 -5.96 15.20 -0.06
C ASP A 36 -5.36 14.75 1.27
N ALA A 37 -6.16 14.10 2.14
CA ALA A 37 -5.71 13.73 3.47
C ALA A 37 -4.63 12.66 3.41
N ASN A 38 -3.48 12.94 4.02
CA ASN A 38 -2.39 11.97 4.09
C ASN A 38 -2.84 10.73 4.90
N VAL A 39 -2.79 9.57 4.25
CA VAL A 39 -3.17 8.28 4.84
C VAL A 39 -2.43 7.96 6.15
N TYR A 40 -1.27 8.59 6.39
CA TYR A 40 -0.55 8.51 7.65
C TYR A 40 -1.43 8.89 8.85
N TYR A 41 -2.20 9.96 8.75
CA TYR A 41 -3.09 10.39 9.84
C TYR A 41 -4.21 9.40 10.12
N ALA A 42 -4.71 8.72 9.09
CA ALA A 42 -5.69 7.64 9.26
C ALA A 42 -5.11 6.47 10.07
N VAL A 43 -3.86 6.07 9.80
CA VAL A 43 -3.17 5.01 10.55
C VAL A 43 -2.88 5.45 11.99
N VAL A 44 -2.40 6.67 12.19
CA VAL A 44 -2.16 7.21 13.54
C VAL A 44 -3.45 7.26 14.36
N HIS A 45 -4.55 7.73 13.74
CA HIS A 45 -5.86 7.73 14.39
C HIS A 45 -6.30 6.32 14.80
N ALA A 46 -6.17 5.35 13.90
CA ALA A 46 -6.50 3.95 14.17
C ALA A 46 -5.66 3.37 15.32
N LEU A 47 -4.36 3.64 15.34
CA LEU A 47 -3.46 3.19 16.41
C LEU A 47 -3.83 3.79 17.78
N LYS A 48 -4.15 5.10 17.82
CA LYS A 48 -4.64 5.75 19.04
C LYS A 48 -5.91 5.10 19.56
N LYS A 49 -6.88 4.78 18.68
CA LYS A 49 -8.14 4.13 19.03
C LYS A 49 -7.98 2.70 19.54
N ILE A 50 -7.01 1.96 19.05
CA ILE A 50 -6.68 0.62 19.57
C ILE A 50 -6.04 0.70 20.97
N GLY A 51 -5.68 1.90 21.41
CA GLY A 51 -5.06 2.13 22.72
C GLY A 51 -3.58 1.77 22.72
N MET A 52 -2.86 1.99 21.62
CA MET A 52 -1.40 1.84 21.46
C MET A 52 -0.77 0.69 22.26
N LYS A 53 -1.52 -0.39 22.51
CA LYS A 53 -1.04 -1.50 23.31
C LYS A 53 0.19 -2.08 22.65
N LYS A 54 1.27 -2.23 23.39
CA LYS A 54 2.57 -2.80 22.97
C LYS A 54 2.47 -4.23 22.35
N LYS A 55 1.24 -4.77 22.24
CA LYS A 55 0.93 -6.10 21.74
C LYS A 55 1.34 -6.31 20.27
N TYR A 56 1.21 -5.30 19.42
CA TYR A 56 1.50 -5.46 17.98
C TYR A 56 2.94 -5.01 17.68
N LYS A 57 3.73 -5.90 17.09
CA LYS A 57 5.11 -5.61 16.67
C LYS A 57 5.20 -4.99 15.26
N TYR A 58 4.18 -5.23 14.44
CA TYR A 58 4.12 -4.78 13.05
C TYR A 58 2.78 -4.13 12.74
N ILE A 59 2.80 -3.20 11.80
CA ILE A 59 1.64 -2.54 11.22
C ILE A 59 1.68 -2.83 9.72
N ALA A 60 0.63 -3.48 9.20
CA ALA A 60 0.44 -3.69 7.78
C ALA A 60 -0.67 -2.75 7.27
N LEU A 61 -0.31 -1.82 6.39
CA LEU A 61 -1.27 -1.02 5.66
C LEU A 61 -1.56 -1.72 4.33
N LEU A 62 -2.84 -1.98 4.07
CA LEU A 62 -3.35 -2.61 2.86
C LEU A 62 -4.28 -1.62 2.19
N GLN A 63 -3.96 -1.19 0.97
CA GLN A 63 -4.86 -0.31 0.23
C GLN A 63 -6.06 -1.12 -0.30
N PRO A 64 -7.31 -0.69 -0.07
CA PRO A 64 -8.50 -1.41 -0.56
C PRO A 64 -8.54 -1.45 -2.09
N THR A 65 -7.96 -0.47 -2.77
CA THR A 65 -7.83 -0.42 -4.23
C THR A 65 -6.93 -1.51 -4.83
N SER A 66 -6.16 -2.23 -4.02
CA SER A 66 -5.30 -3.33 -4.47
C SER A 66 -5.79 -4.67 -3.89
N PRO A 67 -6.94 -5.21 -4.36
CA PRO A 67 -7.58 -6.39 -3.76
C PRO A 67 -6.86 -7.70 -4.06
N LEU A 68 -6.18 -7.81 -5.21
CA LEU A 68 -5.45 -9.03 -5.58
C LEU A 68 -4.09 -9.06 -4.90
N ARG A 69 -4.04 -9.74 -3.76
CA ARG A 69 -2.81 -9.88 -2.97
C ARG A 69 -2.23 -11.29 -3.06
N PRO A 70 -0.92 -11.42 -3.22
CA PRO A 70 -0.25 -12.72 -3.14
C PRO A 70 -0.53 -13.42 -1.81
N LYS A 71 -0.70 -14.74 -1.86
CA LYS A 71 -0.79 -15.55 -0.63
C LYS A 71 0.45 -15.34 0.24
N ASN A 72 0.25 -15.31 1.55
CA ASN A 72 1.32 -15.14 2.55
C ASN A 72 2.14 -13.84 2.45
N LEU A 73 1.69 -12.84 1.69
CA LEU A 73 2.40 -11.57 1.47
C LEU A 73 2.87 -10.93 2.78
N ILE A 74 1.96 -10.79 3.76
CA ILE A 74 2.26 -10.18 5.06
C ILE A 74 3.26 -11.03 5.85
N LEU A 75 3.06 -12.35 5.88
CA LEU A 75 3.95 -13.26 6.61
C LEU A 75 5.36 -13.25 6.02
N ASN A 76 5.48 -13.26 4.70
CA ASN A 76 6.76 -13.16 4.01
C ASN A 76 7.43 -11.81 4.28
N GLY A 77 6.68 -10.71 4.23
CA GLY A 77 7.18 -9.39 4.59
C GLY A 77 7.72 -9.31 6.02
N ILE A 78 7.01 -9.92 6.99
CA ILE A 78 7.45 -9.98 8.38
C ILE A 78 8.76 -10.80 8.49
N LYS A 79 8.87 -11.94 7.81
CA LYS A 79 10.09 -12.75 7.79
C LYS A 79 11.27 -11.96 7.22
N ILE A 80 11.06 -11.21 6.14
CA ILE A 80 12.08 -10.35 5.53
C ILE A 80 12.55 -9.28 6.53
N LEU A 81 11.64 -8.53 7.15
CA LEU A 81 12.00 -7.48 8.12
C LEU A 81 12.64 -8.02 9.39
N LYS A 82 12.37 -9.27 9.78
CA LYS A 82 13.07 -9.92 10.88
C LYS A 82 14.53 -10.23 10.55
N ARG A 83 14.80 -10.67 9.32
CA ARG A 83 16.15 -11.00 8.85
C ARG A 83 16.98 -9.73 8.55
N ASN A 84 16.33 -8.71 8.02
CA ASN A 84 16.97 -7.47 7.59
C ASN A 84 16.74 -6.36 8.63
N LYS A 85 17.46 -6.39 9.73
CA LYS A 85 17.26 -5.50 10.88
C LYS A 85 17.47 -4.01 10.58
N ASN A 86 18.28 -3.70 9.57
CA ASN A 86 18.61 -2.32 9.15
C ASN A 86 17.44 -1.59 8.48
N PHE A 87 16.43 -2.34 8.00
CA PHE A 87 15.23 -1.75 7.42
C PHE A 87 14.12 -1.62 8.46
N GLN A 88 13.46 -0.50 8.47
CA GLN A 88 12.37 -0.16 9.40
C GLN A 88 11.00 -0.50 8.82
N ASN A 89 10.91 -0.49 7.50
CA ASN A 89 9.70 -0.77 6.75
C ASN A 89 10.01 -1.54 5.47
N LEU A 90 8.95 -2.09 4.88
CA LEU A 90 8.98 -2.82 3.63
C LEU A 90 7.80 -2.36 2.77
N ILE A 91 8.04 -2.19 1.49
CA ILE A 91 7.04 -1.85 0.50
C ILE A 91 7.00 -2.96 -0.53
N HIS A 92 5.79 -3.48 -0.80
CA HIS A 92 5.61 -4.42 -1.92
C HIS A 92 5.64 -3.65 -3.23
N LEU A 93 6.51 -4.09 -4.12
CA LEU A 93 6.77 -3.47 -5.40
C LEU A 93 6.36 -4.39 -6.54
N GLU A 94 5.94 -3.80 -7.62
CA GLU A 94 5.78 -4.45 -8.92
C GLU A 94 6.66 -3.80 -9.98
N ARG A 95 7.06 -4.58 -10.97
CA ARG A 95 7.84 -4.05 -12.09
C ARG A 95 6.97 -3.12 -12.93
N THR A 96 7.58 -2.08 -13.44
CA THR A 96 6.98 -1.20 -14.43
C THR A 96 7.98 -0.90 -15.54
N ASN A 97 7.48 -0.65 -16.73
CA ASN A 97 8.27 -0.26 -17.91
C ASN A 97 7.79 1.06 -18.50
N TYR A 98 6.96 1.80 -17.75
CA TYR A 98 6.50 3.10 -18.21
C TYR A 98 7.62 4.13 -18.19
N LYS A 99 7.76 4.86 -19.30
CA LYS A 99 8.63 6.02 -19.37
C LYS A 99 7.88 7.20 -18.77
N ILE A 100 8.35 7.71 -17.65
CA ILE A 100 7.71 8.81 -16.91
C ILE A 100 8.63 10.01 -16.82
N GLY A 101 8.05 11.18 -16.59
CA GLY A 101 8.77 12.43 -16.42
C GLY A 101 7.89 13.47 -15.76
N PHE A 102 8.39 14.67 -15.64
CA PHE A 102 7.65 15.81 -15.12
C PHE A 102 7.32 16.79 -16.25
N LEU A 103 6.12 17.35 -16.19
CA LEU A 103 5.73 18.47 -17.03
C LEU A 103 5.76 19.75 -16.21
N SER A 104 6.57 20.73 -16.61
CA SER A 104 6.61 22.04 -15.96
C SER A 104 5.35 22.84 -16.28
N LYS A 105 5.10 23.91 -15.51
CA LYS A 105 3.99 24.87 -15.82
C LYS A 105 4.14 25.55 -17.18
N LYS A 106 5.33 25.51 -17.78
CA LYS A 106 5.63 26.06 -19.11
C LYS A 106 5.55 25.00 -20.22
N ASN A 107 4.96 23.83 -19.93
CA ASN A 107 4.88 22.69 -20.84
C ASN A 107 6.24 22.08 -21.25
N GLU A 108 7.30 22.30 -20.45
CA GLU A 108 8.59 21.67 -20.66
C GLU A 108 8.54 20.26 -20.06
N TRP A 109 8.81 19.26 -20.89
CA TRP A 109 8.87 17.87 -20.45
C TRP A 109 10.26 17.51 -19.96
N GLN A 110 10.35 17.02 -18.74
CA GLN A 110 11.59 16.53 -18.11
C GLN A 110 11.49 15.03 -17.87
N PRO A 111 12.08 14.19 -18.72
CA PRO A 111 12.07 12.74 -18.53
C PRO A 111 12.93 12.34 -17.33
N LEU A 112 12.47 11.30 -16.60
CA LEU A 112 13.26 10.69 -15.52
C LEU A 112 14.25 9.65 -16.02
N TYR A 113 14.17 9.27 -17.30
CA TYR A 113 14.98 8.23 -17.92
C TYR A 113 15.47 8.66 -19.29
N ASP A 114 16.55 8.04 -19.73
CA ASP A 114 17.00 8.18 -21.10
C ASP A 114 15.93 7.64 -22.07
N TYR A 115 15.44 8.51 -22.94
CA TYR A 115 14.40 8.18 -23.93
C TYR A 115 14.88 7.21 -25.01
N THR A 116 16.18 7.08 -25.22
CA THR A 116 16.76 6.17 -26.20
C THR A 116 16.61 4.70 -25.80
N ILE A 117 16.45 4.43 -24.50
CA ILE A 117 16.23 3.08 -23.99
C ILE A 117 14.79 2.65 -24.30
N ARG A 118 14.62 1.51 -24.97
CA ARG A 118 13.28 0.94 -25.21
C ARG A 118 12.61 0.56 -23.88
N GLY A 119 11.30 0.74 -23.75
CA GLY A 119 10.56 0.42 -22.51
C GLY A 119 10.80 -1.01 -22.03
N GLN A 120 10.90 -1.97 -22.95
CA GLN A 120 11.18 -3.38 -22.62
C GLN A 120 12.59 -3.63 -22.04
N ASP A 121 13.54 -2.74 -22.31
CA ASP A 121 14.91 -2.83 -21.83
C ASP A 121 15.12 -2.14 -20.48
N ILE A 122 14.08 -1.48 -19.96
CA ILE A 122 14.08 -0.90 -18.61
C ILE A 122 13.96 -2.04 -17.59
N THR A 123 15.08 -2.44 -17.00
CA THR A 123 15.13 -3.65 -16.16
C THR A 123 14.89 -3.39 -14.67
N ASN A 124 15.20 -2.19 -14.17
CA ASN A 124 15.26 -1.89 -12.73
C ASN A 124 14.25 -0.84 -12.28
N GLN A 125 13.12 -0.73 -12.97
CA GLN A 125 12.08 0.21 -12.61
C GLN A 125 10.93 -0.50 -11.89
N PHE A 126 10.54 0.04 -10.75
CA PHE A 126 9.49 -0.50 -9.90
C PHE A 126 8.59 0.60 -9.37
N ARG A 127 7.33 0.25 -9.12
CA ARG A 127 6.37 1.12 -8.43
C ARG A 127 5.75 0.40 -7.22
N PRO A 128 5.29 1.11 -6.19
CA PRO A 128 4.49 0.52 -5.13
C PRO A 128 3.22 -0.12 -5.72
N SER A 129 2.93 -1.35 -5.35
CA SER A 129 1.74 -2.07 -5.84
C SER A 129 0.46 -1.76 -5.07
N GLY A 130 0.54 -1.03 -3.95
CA GLY A 130 -0.58 -0.84 -3.03
C GLY A 130 -0.92 -2.06 -2.17
N CYS A 131 -0.43 -3.25 -2.52
CA CYS A 131 -0.78 -4.49 -1.82
C CYS A 131 -0.30 -4.57 -0.38
N LEU A 132 0.87 -3.99 -0.06
CA LEU A 132 1.43 -4.02 1.29
C LEU A 132 2.44 -2.90 1.53
N PHE A 133 2.20 -2.13 2.59
CA PHE A 133 3.19 -1.32 3.28
C PHE A 133 3.32 -1.86 4.71
N LEU A 134 4.48 -2.39 5.07
CA LEU A 134 4.71 -3.04 6.35
C LEU A 134 5.73 -2.26 7.17
N TYR A 135 5.39 -1.95 8.41
CA TYR A 135 6.22 -1.16 9.33
C TYR A 135 6.51 -1.94 10.60
N LYS A 136 7.71 -1.81 11.14
CA LYS A 136 7.97 -2.11 12.55
C LYS A 136 7.27 -1.03 13.38
N ARG A 137 6.41 -1.42 14.32
CA ARG A 137 5.60 -0.47 15.08
C ARG A 137 6.44 0.58 15.82
N LYS A 138 7.53 0.15 16.50
CA LYS A 138 8.43 1.04 17.23
C LYS A 138 8.99 2.17 16.37
N ASP A 139 9.12 1.91 15.07
CA ASP A 139 9.68 2.87 14.13
C ASP A 139 8.59 3.76 13.52
N PHE A 140 7.33 3.28 13.45
CA PHE A 140 6.22 4.02 12.86
C PHE A 140 5.84 5.26 13.69
N GLU A 141 5.89 5.17 15.01
CA GLU A 141 5.52 6.27 15.92
C GLU A 141 6.44 7.50 15.75
N ASN A 142 7.67 7.28 15.27
CA ASN A 142 8.66 8.34 15.02
C ASN A 142 8.56 8.94 13.60
N PHE A 143 7.58 8.51 12.79
CA PHE A 143 7.52 8.85 11.38
C PHE A 143 6.29 9.69 11.04
N LYS A 144 6.53 10.92 10.56
CA LYS A 144 5.50 11.76 9.95
C LYS A 144 5.28 11.47 8.45
N LYS A 145 5.98 10.50 7.87
CA LYS A 145 5.92 10.16 6.43
C LYS A 145 5.88 8.63 6.23
N PHE A 146 5.08 8.18 5.27
CA PHE A 146 4.90 6.76 4.93
C PHE A 146 6.14 6.11 4.34
N VAL A 147 6.96 6.86 3.61
CA VAL A 147 8.13 6.34 2.91
C VAL A 147 9.36 7.09 3.39
N LYS A 148 10.33 6.36 3.91
CA LYS A 148 11.64 6.89 4.28
C LYS A 148 12.68 6.62 3.19
N ARG A 149 13.90 7.15 3.36
CA ARG A 149 15.01 6.93 2.42
C ARG A 149 15.48 5.47 2.37
N LYS A 150 15.30 4.67 3.46
CA LYS A 150 15.74 3.26 3.53
C LYS A 150 14.54 2.34 3.72
N ASN A 151 13.86 2.03 2.61
CA ASN A 151 12.78 1.05 2.57
C ASN A 151 13.30 -0.26 1.98
N TYR A 152 12.84 -1.40 2.46
CA TYR A 152 13.06 -2.66 1.79
C TYR A 152 12.05 -2.82 0.64
N GLY A 153 12.52 -2.88 -0.58
CA GLY A 153 11.68 -3.20 -1.74
C GLY A 153 11.44 -4.70 -1.79
N PHE A 154 10.20 -5.14 -1.68
CA PHE A 154 9.82 -6.54 -1.74
C PHE A 154 9.13 -6.85 -3.06
N ILE A 155 9.76 -7.68 -3.88
CA ILE A 155 9.22 -8.18 -5.15
C ILE A 155 8.92 -9.65 -4.94
N GLN A 156 7.69 -10.08 -5.23
CA GLN A 156 7.33 -11.48 -5.20
C GLN A 156 7.65 -12.13 -6.55
N LYS A 157 8.44 -13.23 -6.52
CA LYS A 157 8.96 -13.88 -7.72
C LYS A 157 7.91 -14.50 -8.66
N LYS A 158 6.70 -14.79 -8.19
CA LYS A 158 5.60 -15.27 -9.06
C LYS A 158 4.87 -14.05 -9.62
N ASN A 159 4.69 -14.03 -10.94
CA ASN A 159 3.88 -13.05 -11.67
C ASN A 159 2.41 -13.16 -11.23
N ILE A 160 2.11 -12.65 -10.05
CA ILE A 160 0.73 -12.42 -9.66
C ILE A 160 0.42 -11.02 -10.15
N GLU A 161 -0.41 -10.96 -11.15
CA GLU A 161 -0.89 -9.70 -11.67
C GLU A 161 -1.64 -8.96 -10.55
N THR A 162 -1.09 -7.83 -10.14
CA THR A 162 -1.73 -6.93 -9.18
C THR A 162 -2.57 -5.93 -9.96
N VAL A 163 -3.71 -5.56 -9.41
CA VAL A 163 -4.54 -4.49 -9.97
C VAL A 163 -4.69 -3.43 -8.89
N ASN A 164 -4.43 -2.17 -9.25
CA ASN A 164 -4.83 -1.02 -8.46
C ASN A 164 -6.05 -0.40 -9.13
N ILE A 165 -7.15 -0.31 -8.40
CA ILE A 165 -8.43 0.16 -8.93
C ILE A 165 -8.52 1.67 -8.68
N ASP A 166 -8.20 2.45 -9.69
CA ASP A 166 -8.30 3.90 -9.66
C ASP A 166 -9.46 4.41 -10.54
N ASN A 167 -9.93 3.57 -11.48
CA ASN A 167 -11.00 3.88 -12.42
C ASN A 167 -11.84 2.65 -12.76
N GLU A 168 -12.85 2.80 -13.61
CA GLU A 168 -13.77 1.72 -14.00
C GLU A 168 -13.09 0.65 -14.86
N GLU A 169 -12.15 1.02 -15.69
CA GLU A 169 -11.38 0.09 -16.54
C GLU A 169 -10.58 -0.89 -15.69
N ASP A 170 -9.96 -0.41 -14.61
CA ASP A 170 -9.25 -1.25 -13.65
C ASP A 170 -10.18 -2.26 -12.98
N PHE A 171 -11.44 -1.87 -12.74
CA PHE A 171 -12.44 -2.76 -12.17
C PHE A 171 -12.86 -3.85 -13.15
N ILE A 172 -12.96 -3.53 -14.44
CA ILE A 172 -13.21 -4.50 -15.51
C ILE A 172 -12.03 -5.50 -15.59
N LYS A 173 -10.80 -4.98 -15.56
CA LYS A 173 -9.59 -5.81 -15.53
C LYS A 173 -9.59 -6.75 -14.32
N LEU A 174 -9.95 -6.27 -13.13
CA LEU A 174 -10.08 -7.09 -11.94
C LEU A 174 -11.08 -8.25 -12.15
N LYS A 175 -12.27 -7.94 -12.68
CA LYS A 175 -13.30 -8.96 -12.96
C LYS A 175 -12.78 -10.04 -13.91
N PHE A 176 -12.07 -9.65 -14.96
CA PHE A 176 -11.46 -10.59 -15.90
C PHE A 176 -10.45 -11.52 -15.22
N LEU A 177 -9.55 -10.96 -14.41
CA LEU A 177 -8.54 -11.74 -13.68
C LEU A 177 -9.14 -12.69 -12.64
N LEU A 178 -10.28 -12.34 -12.05
CA LEU A 178 -10.97 -13.21 -11.09
C LEU A 178 -11.69 -14.39 -11.75
N LYS A 179 -12.16 -14.22 -13.00
CA LYS A 179 -12.82 -15.31 -13.76
C LYS A 179 -11.83 -16.34 -14.27
N ASN A 180 -10.55 -15.98 -14.46
CA ASN A 180 -9.52 -16.85 -15.04
C ASN A 180 -8.54 -17.41 -13.99
N LYS A 181 -8.92 -17.36 -12.71
CA LYS A 181 -8.22 -18.01 -11.59
C LYS A 181 -8.92 -19.29 -11.16
#